data_49c14c491d206840d29a40af9b51f29a
#
_entry.id   49c14c491d206840d29a40af9b51f29a
#
_cell.length_a   1.000
_cell.length_b   1.000
_cell.length_c   1.000
_cell.angle_alpha   90.00
_cell.angle_beta   90.00
_cell.angle_gamma   90.00
#
_symmetry.space_group_name_H-M   'P 1'
#
loop_
_entity.id
_entity.type
_entity.pdbx_description
1 polymer ?
#
loop_
_entity_poly.entity_id
_entity_poly.type
_entity_poly.pdbx_seq_one_letter_code
_entity_poly.pdbx_strand_id
1 'polypeptide(L)'
;MKLKEVQEIAKDMIDVDRGRDALFQKSDEMFRSQWSVPAPLDKMTHIRKVVSTDPHDAIRSATRVLSAIDPVIKFQPLVETLEAKGRANDIERALKWHLMMASRRRRASIVQDIVSSSLRYDEVCAQVILLDDQIKHMGGMGVDTRRLTAAKRYGPFAIVLHNPKNVHTRYSALMPEAVLLATVQPIREVIDMWGNNASKVRAAMENDDATYVSIFDYQDLDTRAVWCTTQSDPGLVSPVIDKAITILEPQDHGLPFLPWACRVGGTTLESDAEHQRIPMLYSLKQSGQWDTQNVMLTLLMSEVIAYAASPRLWIQGPNPDSVEVDYGDVNKPIETNAQTRVEQLPPPPMDAALFTMAKDIGQSIGKSTVSAILQGSDVPAGTAYATLNLATLTAIGALKPYKELAELGIGDVLTQMLLWINHSGQSVSSYTPEGIYEIRPEDVDPQNIYISVELKPDKPIDRQQAINSAATAIQQIGLSRESALEDIGVPDPQRELRRSLFERLMENEFQKYIRHEQMQEQLAMQAKQMEMQAQLQQGQQAQQAEIQQAQMMQEADMKSQMAQAGTPPGVQGAGGQGFNPAAGGQPPTNVQPGATREGQTGRSLSGEEALR
;
A
#
# COMPACT_ATOMS: atom_id res chain seq x y z
N MET A 1 43.55 -1.95 -5.17
CA MET A 1 43.28 -0.97 -6.25
C MET A 1 43.81 0.40 -5.85
N LYS A 2 44.41 1.18 -6.77
CA LYS A 2 44.85 2.56 -6.46
C LYS A 2 43.72 3.54 -6.68
N LEU A 3 43.70 4.66 -5.95
CA LEU A 3 42.62 5.66 -6.08
C LEU A 3 42.41 6.12 -7.52
N LYS A 4 43.50 6.34 -8.30
CA LYS A 4 43.37 6.74 -9.71
C LYS A 4 42.64 5.72 -10.58
N GLU A 5 42.89 4.44 -10.36
CA GLU A 5 42.20 3.35 -11.08
C GLU A 5 40.69 3.36 -10.75
N VAL A 6 40.34 3.56 -9.47
CA VAL A 6 38.94 3.68 -9.04
C VAL A 6 38.28 4.90 -9.68
N GLN A 7 38.97 6.01 -9.75
CA GLN A 7 38.45 7.24 -10.35
C GLN A 7 38.23 7.11 -11.88
N GLU A 8 39.10 6.37 -12.57
CA GLU A 8 38.93 6.07 -14.01
C GLU A 8 37.70 5.21 -14.22
N ILE A 9 37.51 4.15 -13.42
CA ILE A 9 36.30 3.30 -13.47
C ILE A 9 35.06 4.14 -13.19
N ALA A 10 35.09 4.98 -12.18
CA ALA A 10 33.97 5.85 -11.82
C ALA A 10 33.59 6.82 -12.95
N LYS A 11 34.60 7.37 -13.64
CA LYS A 11 34.39 8.21 -14.80
C LYS A 11 33.73 7.47 -15.94
N ASP A 12 34.21 6.27 -16.24
CA ASP A 12 33.61 5.42 -17.28
C ASP A 12 32.16 5.08 -16.96
N MET A 13 31.82 4.78 -15.69
CA MET A 13 30.44 4.55 -15.25
C MET A 13 29.54 5.77 -15.49
N ILE A 14 30.01 6.98 -15.16
CA ILE A 14 29.25 8.22 -15.40
C ILE A 14 29.10 8.47 -16.91
N ASP A 15 30.15 8.26 -17.69
CA ASP A 15 30.12 8.52 -19.13
C ASP A 15 29.15 7.54 -19.87
N VAL A 16 29.10 6.28 -19.47
CA VAL A 16 28.14 5.28 -19.98
C VAL A 16 26.70 5.68 -19.67
N ASP A 17 26.44 6.19 -18.47
CA ASP A 17 25.11 6.55 -18.01
C ASP A 17 24.64 7.94 -18.47
N ARG A 18 25.43 8.69 -19.22
CA ARG A 18 25.10 10.07 -19.61
C ARG A 18 23.76 10.22 -20.34
N GLY A 19 23.44 9.28 -21.25
CA GLY A 19 22.15 9.25 -21.95
C GLY A 19 20.98 8.98 -21.00
N ARG A 20 21.16 8.03 -20.08
CA ARG A 20 20.21 7.72 -19.00
C ARG A 20 19.93 8.94 -18.11
N ASP A 21 20.97 9.65 -17.71
CA ASP A 21 20.84 10.80 -16.81
C ASP A 21 20.06 11.95 -17.46
N ALA A 22 20.23 12.16 -18.78
CA ALA A 22 19.41 13.10 -19.54
C ALA A 22 17.92 12.71 -19.56
N LEU A 23 17.63 11.41 -19.70
CA LEU A 23 16.27 10.88 -19.61
C LEU A 23 15.66 11.10 -18.22
N PHE A 24 16.41 10.80 -17.17
CA PHE A 24 15.97 10.99 -15.78
C PHE A 24 15.76 12.46 -15.43
N GLN A 25 16.62 13.34 -15.95
CA GLN A 25 16.44 14.78 -15.77
C GLN A 25 15.14 15.25 -16.39
N LYS A 26 14.81 14.82 -17.60
CA LYS A 26 13.55 15.20 -18.25
C LYS A 26 12.33 14.64 -17.52
N SER A 27 12.42 13.41 -17.00
CA SER A 27 11.38 12.83 -16.13
C SER A 27 11.17 13.67 -14.86
N ASP A 28 12.26 14.12 -14.24
CA ASP A 28 12.21 15.00 -13.06
C ASP A 28 11.59 16.36 -13.37
N GLU A 29 11.93 16.97 -14.51
CA GLU A 29 11.36 18.24 -14.97
C GLU A 29 9.85 18.11 -15.14
N MET A 30 9.38 17.06 -15.81
CA MET A 30 7.95 16.80 -15.98
C MET A 30 7.25 16.54 -14.64
N PHE A 31 7.84 15.73 -13.77
CA PHE A 31 7.28 15.44 -12.45
C PHE A 31 7.21 16.67 -11.55
N ARG A 32 8.20 17.57 -11.61
CA ARG A 32 8.24 18.82 -10.85
C ARG A 32 7.52 19.98 -11.52
N SER A 33 6.90 19.74 -12.68
CA SER A 33 6.29 20.78 -13.53
C SER A 33 7.26 21.91 -13.85
N GLN A 34 8.53 21.58 -14.05
CA GLN A 34 9.60 22.50 -14.44
C GLN A 34 9.68 22.54 -15.97
N TRP A 35 9.11 23.57 -16.55
CA TRP A 35 9.12 23.76 -17.99
C TRP A 35 9.62 25.16 -18.32
N SER A 36 10.44 25.28 -19.34
CA SER A 36 10.93 26.56 -19.84
C SER A 36 10.16 26.97 -21.08
N VAL A 37 9.72 28.23 -21.13
CA VAL A 37 9.04 28.77 -22.30
C VAL A 37 10.01 28.74 -23.49
N PRO A 38 9.66 28.07 -24.61
CA PRO A 38 10.56 28.02 -25.74
C PRO A 38 10.67 29.35 -26.47
N ALA A 39 11.83 29.63 -27.06
CA ALA A 39 11.98 30.73 -27.99
C ALA A 39 11.13 30.48 -29.27
N PRO A 40 10.49 31.50 -29.86
CA PRO A 40 10.55 32.93 -29.56
C PRO A 40 9.54 33.43 -28.51
N LEU A 41 8.72 32.54 -27.92
CA LEU A 41 7.66 32.94 -26.99
C LEU A 41 8.20 33.62 -25.73
N ASP A 42 9.39 33.24 -25.25
CA ASP A 42 10.05 33.81 -24.08
C ASP A 42 10.35 35.33 -24.22
N LYS A 43 10.42 35.81 -25.46
CA LYS A 43 10.68 37.23 -25.79
C LYS A 43 9.43 38.08 -25.81
N MET A 44 8.24 37.50 -25.72
CA MET A 44 6.97 38.22 -25.73
C MET A 44 6.68 38.82 -24.35
N THR A 45 6.45 40.12 -24.28
CA THR A 45 6.27 40.84 -23.01
C THR A 45 4.99 40.46 -22.23
N HIS A 46 4.02 39.84 -22.90
CA HIS A 46 2.71 39.47 -22.30
C HIS A 46 2.55 38.01 -22.00
N ILE A 47 3.62 37.21 -22.10
CA ILE A 47 3.54 35.79 -21.86
C ILE A 47 3.32 35.48 -20.36
N ARG A 48 2.28 34.70 -20.09
CA ARG A 48 2.00 34.14 -18.77
C ARG A 48 2.19 32.64 -18.80
N LYS A 49 3.33 32.22 -18.26
CA LYS A 49 3.72 30.80 -18.19
C LYS A 49 2.67 29.98 -17.41
N VAL A 50 2.13 28.96 -18.05
CA VAL A 50 1.25 27.94 -17.45
C VAL A 50 1.85 26.58 -17.71
N VAL A 51 1.91 25.74 -16.69
CA VAL A 51 2.50 24.40 -16.79
C VAL A 51 1.46 23.38 -16.33
N SER A 52 1.25 22.36 -17.14
CA SER A 52 0.37 21.24 -16.79
C SER A 52 1.00 20.40 -15.68
N THR A 53 0.17 20.03 -14.69
CA THR A 53 0.53 19.12 -13.61
C THR A 53 0.21 17.65 -13.93
N ASP A 54 -0.34 17.35 -15.10
CA ASP A 54 -0.78 15.99 -15.49
C ASP A 54 0.28 14.91 -15.26
N PRO A 55 1.58 15.11 -15.59
CA PRO A 55 2.60 14.10 -15.33
C PRO A 55 2.85 13.86 -13.83
N HIS A 56 2.80 14.93 -13.01
CA HIS A 56 2.90 14.83 -11.56
C HIS A 56 1.75 14.02 -10.97
N ASP A 57 0.52 14.37 -11.37
CA ASP A 57 -0.69 13.74 -10.85
C ASP A 57 -0.80 12.28 -11.30
N ALA A 58 -0.33 11.96 -12.51
CA ALA A 58 -0.24 10.60 -13.01
C ALA A 58 0.68 9.72 -12.14
N ILE A 59 1.93 10.15 -11.91
CA ILE A 59 2.88 9.41 -11.06
C ILE A 59 2.33 9.26 -9.63
N ARG A 60 1.78 10.34 -9.06
CA ARG A 60 1.22 10.33 -7.71
C ARG A 60 0.05 9.35 -7.59
N SER A 61 -0.84 9.35 -8.57
CA SER A 61 -2.00 8.44 -8.61
C SER A 61 -1.55 6.99 -8.76
N ALA A 62 -0.62 6.69 -9.68
CA ALA A 62 -0.06 5.35 -9.84
C ALA A 62 0.64 4.87 -8.56
N THR A 63 1.47 5.72 -7.95
CA THR A 63 2.14 5.42 -6.66
C THR A 63 1.12 5.07 -5.59
N ARG A 64 0.05 5.88 -5.45
CA ARG A 64 -1.01 5.65 -4.48
C ARG A 64 -1.72 4.33 -4.68
N VAL A 65 -2.08 4.01 -5.92
CA VAL A 65 -2.76 2.75 -6.26
C VAL A 65 -1.90 1.53 -5.95
N LEU A 66 -0.61 1.57 -6.33
CA LEU A 66 0.30 0.44 -6.15
C LEU A 66 0.78 0.25 -4.71
N SER A 67 0.81 1.30 -3.90
CA SER A 67 1.32 1.27 -2.51
C SER A 67 0.24 1.46 -1.45
N ALA A 68 -1.04 1.38 -1.81
CA ALA A 68 -2.16 1.60 -0.89
C ALA A 68 -2.27 0.52 0.19
N ILE A 69 -1.88 -0.69 -0.14
CA ILE A 69 -1.91 -1.85 0.76
C ILE A 69 -0.46 -2.24 1.09
N ASP A 70 -0.22 -2.61 2.35
CA ASP A 70 1.08 -3.11 2.77
C ASP A 70 1.51 -4.32 1.92
N PRO A 71 2.80 -4.42 1.55
CA PRO A 71 3.30 -5.53 0.75
C PRO A 71 3.12 -6.86 1.49
N VAL A 72 2.72 -7.88 0.74
CA VAL A 72 2.73 -9.25 1.20
C VAL A 72 4.12 -9.81 0.96
N ILE A 73 4.81 -10.18 2.04
CA ILE A 73 6.16 -10.71 2.00
C ILE A 73 6.04 -12.21 2.27
N LYS A 74 6.64 -13.03 1.41
CA LYS A 74 6.73 -14.48 1.55
C LYS A 74 8.18 -14.90 1.51
N PHE A 75 8.60 -15.63 2.54
CA PHE A 75 9.91 -16.25 2.64
C PHE A 75 9.77 -17.75 2.40
N GLN A 76 10.48 -18.28 1.41
CA GLN A 76 10.40 -19.70 1.08
C GLN A 76 11.43 -20.49 1.92
N PRO A 77 10.99 -21.42 2.77
CA PRO A 77 11.90 -22.27 3.51
C PRO A 77 12.59 -23.30 2.59
N LEU A 78 13.82 -23.66 2.88
CA LEU A 78 14.59 -24.66 2.14
C LEU A 78 13.97 -26.06 2.17
N VAL A 79 13.26 -26.37 3.25
CA VAL A 79 12.62 -27.67 3.47
C VAL A 79 11.15 -27.45 3.82
N GLU A 80 10.26 -28.23 3.20
CA GLU A 80 8.82 -28.10 3.43
C GLU A 80 8.31 -28.88 4.67
N THR A 81 8.93 -28.67 5.82
CA THR A 81 8.41 -29.19 7.09
C THR A 81 7.47 -28.19 7.76
N LEU A 82 6.59 -28.67 8.64
CA LEU A 82 5.69 -27.78 9.39
C LEU A 82 6.45 -26.78 10.26
N GLU A 83 7.57 -27.21 10.84
CA GLU A 83 8.45 -26.38 11.66
C GLU A 83 9.13 -25.30 10.81
N ALA A 84 9.69 -25.66 9.64
CA ALA A 84 10.30 -24.71 8.73
C ALA A 84 9.30 -23.68 8.18
N LYS A 85 8.05 -24.10 7.90
CA LYS A 85 6.96 -23.17 7.54
C LYS A 85 6.61 -22.22 8.69
N GLY A 86 6.59 -22.73 9.93
CA GLY A 86 6.41 -21.88 11.12
C GLY A 86 7.51 -20.84 11.26
N ARG A 87 8.78 -21.25 11.10
CA ARG A 87 9.95 -20.36 11.12
C ARG A 87 9.91 -19.33 9.99
N ALA A 88 9.56 -19.75 8.76
CA ALA A 88 9.40 -18.84 7.63
C ALA A 88 8.38 -17.72 7.91
N ASN A 89 7.23 -18.05 8.48
CA ASN A 89 6.22 -17.07 8.88
C ASN A 89 6.74 -16.09 9.95
N ASP A 90 7.59 -16.55 10.88
CA ASP A 90 8.20 -15.68 11.89
C ASP A 90 9.20 -14.70 11.25
N ILE A 91 10.00 -15.18 10.28
CA ILE A 91 10.91 -14.36 9.48
C ILE A 91 10.14 -13.32 8.66
N GLU A 92 9.05 -13.71 7.99
CA GLU A 92 8.18 -12.79 7.21
C GLU A 92 7.67 -11.63 8.07
N ARG A 93 7.18 -11.94 9.28
CA ARG A 93 6.70 -10.94 10.24
C ARG A 93 7.81 -10.02 10.73
N ALA A 94 8.97 -10.59 11.02
CA ALA A 94 10.12 -9.82 11.44
C ALA A 94 10.60 -8.88 10.33
N LEU A 95 10.72 -9.34 9.09
CA LEU A 95 11.10 -8.52 7.94
C LEU A 95 10.09 -7.38 7.69
N LYS A 96 8.79 -7.68 7.75
CA LYS A 96 7.73 -6.66 7.63
C LYS A 96 7.88 -5.59 8.72
N TRP A 97 8.14 -6.01 9.95
CA TRP A 97 8.36 -5.08 11.07
C TRP A 97 9.58 -4.19 10.83
N HIS A 98 10.71 -4.76 10.38
CA HIS A 98 11.93 -4.00 10.12
C HIS A 98 11.74 -2.98 9.00
N LEU A 99 11.05 -3.35 7.91
CA LEU A 99 10.71 -2.45 6.81
C LEU A 99 9.82 -1.27 7.30
N MET A 100 8.82 -1.56 8.14
CA MET A 100 7.96 -0.55 8.76
C MET A 100 8.76 0.37 9.69
N MET A 101 9.67 -0.18 10.52
CA MET A 101 10.48 0.61 11.44
C MET A 101 11.49 1.49 10.72
N ALA A 102 12.08 1.02 9.62
CA ALA A 102 12.93 1.82 8.75
C ALA A 102 12.15 2.98 8.10
N SER A 103 10.89 2.74 7.67
CA SER A 103 9.98 3.78 7.19
C SER A 103 9.67 4.82 8.27
N ARG A 104 9.38 4.38 9.51
CA ARG A 104 9.15 5.29 10.65
C ARG A 104 10.38 6.15 10.99
N ARG A 105 11.59 5.58 10.93
CA ARG A 105 12.84 6.33 11.12
C ARG A 105 12.96 7.44 10.08
N ARG A 106 12.71 7.12 8.83
CA ARG A 106 12.81 8.06 7.70
C ARG A 106 11.67 9.09 7.70
N ARG A 107 10.59 8.84 8.43
CA ARG A 107 9.32 9.61 8.42
C ARG A 107 8.65 9.65 7.03
N ALA A 108 8.95 8.68 6.18
CA ALA A 108 8.39 8.49 4.85
C ALA A 108 8.27 7.01 4.55
N SER A 109 7.30 6.63 3.74
CA SER A 109 7.11 5.23 3.34
C SER A 109 8.19 4.81 2.35
N ILE A 110 8.99 3.82 2.73
CA ILE A 110 10.01 3.23 1.84
C ILE A 110 9.34 2.57 0.64
N VAL A 111 8.23 1.90 0.84
CA VAL A 111 7.48 1.23 -0.23
C VAL A 111 6.97 2.25 -1.26
N GLN A 112 6.38 3.36 -0.80
CA GLN A 112 5.93 4.43 -1.72
C GLN A 112 7.08 5.03 -2.52
N ASP A 113 8.22 5.24 -1.88
CA ASP A 113 9.37 5.82 -2.55
C ASP A 113 10.00 4.85 -3.55
N ILE A 114 10.04 3.54 -3.26
CA ILE A 114 10.47 2.50 -4.22
C ILE A 114 9.52 2.47 -5.41
N VAL A 115 8.20 2.45 -5.19
CA VAL A 115 7.20 2.49 -6.26
C VAL A 115 7.31 3.79 -7.07
N SER A 116 7.50 4.93 -6.41
CA SER A 116 7.70 6.20 -7.12
C SER A 116 8.98 6.19 -7.95
N SER A 117 10.07 5.58 -7.47
CA SER A 117 11.31 5.43 -8.19
C SER A 117 11.14 4.54 -9.43
N SER A 118 10.45 3.40 -9.30
CA SER A 118 10.17 2.50 -10.42
C SER A 118 9.35 3.19 -11.52
N LEU A 119 8.35 4.00 -11.17
CA LEU A 119 7.53 4.73 -12.12
C LEU A 119 8.29 5.88 -12.81
N ARG A 120 9.12 6.61 -12.05
CA ARG A 120 9.81 7.81 -12.55
C ARG A 120 11.04 7.51 -13.36
N TYR A 121 11.77 6.44 -13.00
CA TYR A 121 13.10 6.15 -13.54
C TYR A 121 13.20 4.76 -14.17
N ASP A 122 12.23 3.88 -13.95
CA ASP A 122 12.32 2.45 -14.28
C ASP A 122 13.57 1.82 -13.64
N GLU A 123 13.96 2.35 -12.48
CA GLU A 123 15.13 1.93 -11.71
C GLU A 123 14.90 2.18 -10.23
N VAL A 124 15.41 1.27 -9.39
CA VAL A 124 15.37 1.37 -7.92
C VAL A 124 16.78 1.22 -7.38
N CYS A 125 17.21 2.16 -6.54
CA CYS A 125 18.51 2.11 -5.89
C CYS A 125 18.36 2.35 -4.39
N ALA A 126 18.70 1.35 -3.59
CA ALA A 126 18.66 1.40 -2.13
C ALA A 126 19.95 0.86 -1.53
N GLN A 127 20.45 1.52 -0.51
CA GLN A 127 21.53 1.02 0.33
C GLN A 127 20.95 0.52 1.65
N VAL A 128 21.32 -0.69 2.06
CA VAL A 128 20.90 -1.28 3.32
C VAL A 128 22.10 -1.35 4.27
N ILE A 129 21.96 -0.76 5.44
CA ILE A 129 23.03 -0.65 6.43
C ILE A 129 22.54 -1.25 7.76
N LEU A 130 23.32 -2.14 8.32
CA LEU A 130 23.11 -2.62 9.68
C LEU A 130 23.75 -1.61 10.66
N LEU A 131 22.94 -1.03 11.54
CA LEU A 131 23.36 -0.02 12.53
C LEU A 131 24.01 -0.71 13.75
N ASP A 132 25.09 -1.41 13.55
CA ASP A 132 25.87 -2.01 14.62
C ASP A 132 27.28 -1.39 14.72
N ASP A 133 28.04 -1.80 15.75
CA ASP A 133 29.43 -1.35 15.94
C ASP A 133 30.34 -1.68 14.74
N GLN A 134 29.93 -2.61 13.89
CA GLN A 134 30.58 -2.98 12.63
C GLN A 134 30.50 -1.90 11.52
N ILE A 135 29.72 -0.83 11.67
CA ILE A 135 29.84 0.35 10.78
C ILE A 135 31.29 0.89 10.76
N LYS A 136 32.08 0.54 11.78
CA LYS A 136 33.52 0.79 11.79
C LYS A 136 34.26 0.17 10.59
N HIS A 137 33.78 -0.96 10.09
CA HIS A 137 34.34 -1.65 8.92
C HIS A 137 33.96 -1.00 7.59
N MET A 138 32.85 -0.28 7.52
CA MET A 138 32.48 0.48 6.31
C MET A 138 33.25 1.81 6.17
N GLY A 139 34.46 1.91 6.75
CA GLY A 139 35.34 3.05 6.51
C GLY A 139 34.88 4.34 7.15
N GLY A 140 34.57 4.26 8.44
CA GLY A 140 34.57 5.48 9.26
C GLY A 140 33.54 6.53 8.87
N MET A 141 32.29 6.16 8.61
CA MET A 141 31.24 7.14 8.87
C MET A 141 31.42 7.55 10.34
N GLY A 142 31.86 8.77 10.59
CA GLY A 142 32.01 9.34 11.93
C GLY A 142 30.64 9.55 12.58
N VAL A 143 29.87 8.44 12.68
CA VAL A 143 28.56 8.49 13.30
C VAL A 143 28.79 8.59 14.80
N ASP A 144 28.47 9.75 15.34
CA ASP A 144 28.43 9.96 16.77
C ASP A 144 27.64 8.81 17.43
N THR A 145 28.25 8.16 18.41
CA THR A 145 27.67 7.03 19.16
C THR A 145 26.28 7.36 19.70
N ARG A 146 26.02 8.62 20.03
CA ARG A 146 24.71 9.11 20.46
C ARG A 146 23.67 9.08 19.34
N ARG A 147 24.06 9.51 18.14
CA ARG A 147 23.20 9.48 16.95
C ARG A 147 22.88 8.01 16.54
N LEU A 148 23.89 7.15 16.61
CA LEU A 148 23.74 5.71 16.36
C LEU A 148 22.75 5.07 17.35
N THR A 149 22.92 5.34 18.66
CA THR A 149 22.01 4.82 19.70
C THR A 149 20.59 5.33 19.51
N ALA A 150 20.42 6.61 19.14
CA ALA A 150 19.11 7.15 18.84
C ALA A 150 18.49 6.51 17.58
N ALA A 151 19.28 6.22 16.58
CA ALA A 151 18.83 5.55 15.36
C ALA A 151 18.40 4.10 15.61
N LYS A 152 19.09 3.37 16.49
CA LYS A 152 18.75 1.98 16.87
C LYS A 152 17.35 1.82 17.49
N ARG A 153 16.74 2.89 18.04
CA ARG A 153 15.35 2.85 18.55
C ARG A 153 14.31 2.41 17.52
N TYR A 154 14.61 2.62 16.25
CA TYR A 154 13.74 2.24 15.12
C TYR A 154 14.19 0.94 14.45
N GLY A 155 14.84 0.05 15.18
CA GLY A 155 15.39 -1.20 14.67
C GLY A 155 16.84 -1.07 14.20
N PRO A 156 17.49 -2.19 13.92
CA PRO A 156 18.93 -2.23 13.60
C PRO A 156 19.25 -1.82 12.16
N PHE A 157 18.27 -1.84 11.23
CA PHE A 157 18.53 -1.56 9.83
C PHE A 157 18.22 -0.11 9.45
N ALA A 158 19.10 0.51 8.66
CA ALA A 158 18.82 1.72 7.92
C ALA A 158 18.72 1.40 6.43
N ILE A 159 17.62 1.82 5.81
CA ILE A 159 17.41 1.75 4.37
C ILE A 159 17.50 3.17 3.83
N VAL A 160 18.49 3.43 2.99
CA VAL A 160 18.71 4.72 2.35
C VAL A 160 18.35 4.57 0.88
N LEU A 161 17.26 5.20 0.47
CA LEU A 161 16.88 5.27 -0.93
C LEU A 161 17.59 6.44 -1.58
N HIS A 162 18.27 6.16 -2.65
CA HIS A 162 18.98 7.15 -3.45
C HIS A 162 18.21 7.46 -4.73
N ASN A 163 18.35 8.69 -5.22
CA ASN A 163 17.83 9.00 -6.54
C ASN A 163 18.68 8.24 -7.58
N PRO A 164 18.07 7.41 -8.46
CA PRO A 164 18.81 6.66 -9.47
C PRO A 164 19.70 7.51 -10.36
N LYS A 165 19.35 8.78 -10.60
CA LYS A 165 20.22 9.74 -11.30
C LYS A 165 21.60 9.92 -10.66
N ASN A 166 21.70 9.72 -9.35
CA ASN A 166 22.92 9.88 -8.60
C ASN A 166 23.69 8.57 -8.38
N VAL A 167 23.12 7.46 -8.83
CA VAL A 167 23.69 6.12 -8.63
C VAL A 167 24.04 5.52 -9.99
N HIS A 168 25.31 5.24 -10.18
CA HIS A 168 25.83 4.58 -11.37
C HIS A 168 26.19 3.15 -10.99
N THR A 169 25.54 2.18 -11.62
CA THR A 169 25.74 0.75 -11.32
C THR A 169 26.38 0.05 -12.52
N ARG A 170 27.51 -0.58 -12.28
CA ARG A 170 28.13 -1.47 -13.26
C ARG A 170 27.60 -2.87 -13.05
N TYR A 171 26.97 -3.41 -14.10
CA TYR A 171 26.46 -4.77 -14.10
C TYR A 171 27.39 -5.70 -14.88
N SER A 172 27.65 -6.89 -14.34
CA SER A 172 28.09 -8.03 -15.13
C SER A 172 26.87 -8.77 -15.69
N ALA A 173 27.12 -9.81 -16.47
CA ALA A 173 26.05 -10.69 -16.95
C ALA A 173 25.26 -11.37 -15.80
N LEU A 174 25.77 -11.37 -14.57
CA LEU A 174 25.21 -12.11 -13.47
C LEU A 174 24.62 -11.22 -12.37
N MET A 175 25.29 -10.11 -12.04
CA MET A 175 24.91 -9.26 -10.89
C MET A 175 25.55 -7.87 -10.96
N PRO A 176 25.11 -6.91 -10.10
CA PRO A 176 25.83 -5.67 -9.91
C PRO A 176 27.24 -5.95 -9.37
N GLU A 177 28.26 -5.45 -10.05
CA GLU A 177 29.69 -5.59 -9.65
C GLU A 177 30.20 -4.41 -8.86
N ALA A 178 29.76 -3.20 -9.23
CA ALA A 178 30.16 -1.98 -8.58
C ALA A 178 29.04 -0.95 -8.60
N VAL A 179 29.01 -0.11 -7.57
CA VAL A 179 28.10 1.02 -7.44
C VAL A 179 28.89 2.27 -7.12
N LEU A 180 28.60 3.33 -7.84
CA LEU A 180 29.11 4.66 -7.60
C LEU A 180 27.95 5.58 -7.22
N LEU A 181 27.97 6.14 -6.02
CA LEU A 181 27.06 7.19 -5.60
C LEU A 181 27.73 8.55 -5.80
N ALA A 182 27.16 9.38 -6.66
CA ALA A 182 27.66 10.72 -6.96
C ALA A 182 26.62 11.76 -6.51
N THR A 183 26.90 12.50 -5.43
CA THR A 183 25.97 13.47 -4.86
C THR A 183 26.62 14.81 -4.61
N VAL A 184 25.85 15.88 -4.72
CA VAL A 184 26.28 17.22 -4.32
C VAL A 184 25.75 17.51 -2.93
N GLN A 185 26.63 17.86 -2.02
CA GLN A 185 26.30 18.16 -0.62
C GLN A 185 26.97 19.43 -0.14
N PRO A 186 26.35 20.16 0.82
CA PRO A 186 27.03 21.26 1.50
C PRO A 186 28.28 20.75 2.21
N ILE A 187 29.38 21.49 2.11
CA ILE A 187 30.68 21.12 2.72
C ILE A 187 30.53 20.84 4.22
N ARG A 188 29.71 21.62 4.93
CA ARG A 188 29.48 21.44 6.38
C ARG A 188 28.92 20.08 6.72
N GLU A 189 27.95 19.58 5.93
CA GLU A 189 27.34 18.25 6.13
C GLU A 189 28.37 17.14 5.95
N VAL A 190 29.27 17.29 4.98
CA VAL A 190 30.35 16.34 4.72
C VAL A 190 31.32 16.29 5.88
N ILE A 191 31.74 17.48 6.41
CA ILE A 191 32.63 17.58 7.56
C ILE A 191 31.98 16.96 8.79
N ASP A 192 30.69 17.19 9.01
CA ASP A 192 29.93 16.61 10.13
C ASP A 192 29.78 15.09 9.99
N MET A 193 29.63 14.58 8.76
CA MET A 193 29.47 13.15 8.48
C MET A 193 30.79 12.38 8.60
N TRP A 194 31.88 12.92 8.07
CA TRP A 194 33.16 12.22 7.96
C TRP A 194 34.18 12.60 9.05
N GLY A 195 33.88 13.60 9.85
CA GLY A 195 34.70 14.00 11.01
C GLY A 195 36.17 14.24 10.67
N ASN A 196 37.06 13.48 11.29
CA ASN A 196 38.52 13.63 11.10
C ASN A 196 38.97 13.27 9.67
N ASN A 197 38.26 12.37 8.98
CA ASN A 197 38.59 12.02 7.60
C ASN A 197 38.35 13.19 6.62
N ALA A 198 37.48 14.13 7.00
CA ALA A 198 37.18 15.31 6.22
C ALA A 198 38.12 16.51 6.54
N SER A 199 39.24 16.32 7.23
CA SER A 199 40.16 17.39 7.58
C SER A 199 40.72 18.14 6.35
N LYS A 200 41.00 17.41 5.27
CA LYS A 200 41.46 18.00 3.99
C LYS A 200 40.33 18.80 3.31
N VAL A 201 39.08 18.35 3.44
CA VAL A 201 37.89 19.06 2.93
C VAL A 201 37.69 20.37 3.68
N ARG A 202 37.93 20.37 5.01
CA ARG A 202 37.91 21.58 5.83
C ARG A 202 38.97 22.59 5.42
N ALA A 203 40.20 22.13 5.17
CA ALA A 203 41.27 22.98 4.69
C ALA A 203 40.97 23.55 3.28
N ALA A 204 40.35 22.78 2.41
CA ALA A 204 39.93 23.27 1.10
C ALA A 204 38.79 24.32 1.21
N MET A 205 37.89 24.18 2.18
CA MET A 205 36.83 25.17 2.45
C MET A 205 37.40 26.53 2.90
N GLU A 206 38.51 26.53 3.66
CA GLU A 206 39.15 27.75 4.13
C GLU A 206 39.90 28.51 3.00
N ASN A 207 40.26 27.78 1.94
CA ASN A 207 41.05 28.34 0.82
C ASN A 207 40.19 28.69 -0.41
N ASP A 208 39.04 28.05 -0.58
CA ASP A 208 38.12 28.27 -1.70
C ASP A 208 36.77 28.76 -1.17
N ASP A 209 36.15 29.74 -1.82
CA ASP A 209 34.79 30.21 -1.53
C ASP A 209 33.70 29.15 -1.90
N ALA A 210 34.11 27.90 -2.03
CA ALA A 210 33.21 26.79 -2.37
C ALA A 210 32.29 26.45 -1.19
N THR A 211 31.00 26.42 -1.45
CA THR A 211 29.98 26.07 -0.44
C THR A 211 29.49 24.64 -0.57
N TYR A 212 29.71 24.00 -1.71
CA TYR A 212 29.30 22.66 -2.04
C TYR A 212 30.46 21.78 -2.47
N VAL A 213 30.29 20.48 -2.33
CA VAL A 213 31.19 19.45 -2.87
C VAL A 213 30.41 18.39 -3.59
N SER A 214 30.94 17.90 -4.71
CA SER A 214 30.50 16.65 -5.31
C SER A 214 31.24 15.51 -4.62
N ILE A 215 30.48 14.63 -3.96
CA ILE A 215 31.00 13.45 -3.28
C ILE A 215 30.79 12.25 -4.16
N PHE A 216 31.82 11.43 -4.25
CA PHE A 216 31.84 10.16 -4.95
C PHE A 216 32.12 9.05 -3.94
N ASP A 217 31.20 8.14 -3.74
CA ASP A 217 31.32 6.95 -2.91
C ASP A 217 31.25 5.73 -3.82
N TYR A 218 32.40 5.18 -4.13
CA TYR A 218 32.55 3.97 -4.96
C TYR A 218 32.64 2.75 -4.06
N GLN A 219 31.90 1.72 -4.43
CA GLN A 219 31.93 0.43 -3.77
C GLN A 219 31.79 -0.70 -4.79
N ASP A 220 32.73 -1.61 -4.80
CA ASP A 220 32.63 -2.90 -5.48
C ASP A 220 32.56 -4.05 -4.45
N LEU A 221 32.74 -5.30 -4.87
CA LEU A 221 32.66 -6.46 -3.97
C LEU A 221 33.75 -6.49 -2.89
N ASP A 222 34.90 -5.88 -3.16
CA ASP A 222 36.06 -5.94 -2.28
C ASP A 222 36.43 -4.57 -1.73
N THR A 223 36.30 -3.51 -2.55
CA THR A 223 36.90 -2.22 -2.28
C THR A 223 35.86 -1.13 -2.12
N ARG A 224 36.08 -0.24 -1.14
CA ARG A 224 35.36 1.02 -1.03
C ARG A 224 36.33 2.20 -1.05
N ALA A 225 35.99 3.26 -1.75
CA ALA A 225 36.74 4.49 -1.81
C ALA A 225 35.79 5.70 -1.83
N VAL A 226 36.16 6.78 -1.12
CA VAL A 226 35.35 8.01 -1.09
C VAL A 226 36.25 9.21 -1.33
N TRP A 227 35.86 10.04 -2.29
CA TRP A 227 36.55 11.31 -2.58
C TRP A 227 35.51 12.38 -2.90
N CYS A 228 35.96 13.63 -2.91
CA CYS A 228 35.12 14.74 -3.30
C CYS A 228 35.88 15.75 -4.15
N THR A 229 35.14 16.58 -4.86
CA THR A 229 35.65 17.75 -5.59
C THR A 229 34.88 18.98 -5.16
N THR A 230 35.60 20.12 -4.97
CA THR A 230 34.96 21.39 -4.63
C THR A 230 34.12 21.92 -5.78
N GLN A 231 32.98 22.51 -5.47
CA GLN A 231 32.03 23.01 -6.45
C GLN A 231 31.34 24.29 -5.95
N SER A 232 31.16 25.24 -6.87
CA SER A 232 30.48 26.51 -6.56
C SER A 232 28.98 26.45 -6.79
N ASP A 233 28.51 25.55 -7.68
CA ASP A 233 27.11 25.42 -8.08
C ASP A 233 26.52 24.07 -7.63
N PRO A 234 25.37 24.05 -6.91
CA PRO A 234 24.71 22.81 -6.50
C PRO A 234 24.06 22.02 -7.65
N GLY A 235 24.05 22.55 -8.86
CA GLY A 235 23.21 22.03 -9.95
C GLY A 235 23.72 20.80 -10.68
N LEU A 236 25.02 20.52 -10.70
CA LEU A 236 25.61 19.45 -11.51
C LEU A 236 26.74 18.74 -10.76
N VAL A 237 26.71 17.40 -10.79
CA VAL A 237 27.86 16.61 -10.38
C VAL A 237 28.98 16.84 -11.41
N SER A 238 30.08 17.47 -11.00
CA SER A 238 31.21 17.64 -11.89
C SER A 238 32.14 16.43 -11.80
N PRO A 239 32.36 15.70 -12.89
CA PRO A 239 33.26 14.54 -12.92
C PRO A 239 34.74 14.93 -12.96
N VAL A 240 35.09 16.15 -12.52
CA VAL A 240 36.48 16.63 -12.53
C VAL A 240 37.31 15.88 -11.50
N ILE A 241 38.19 15.01 -12.00
CA ILE A 241 39.04 14.14 -11.18
C ILE A 241 40.32 14.86 -10.74
N ASP A 242 40.80 15.88 -11.48
CA ASP A 242 42.11 16.47 -11.31
C ASP A 242 42.35 17.23 -9.99
N LYS A 243 41.30 17.54 -9.23
CA LYS A 243 41.36 18.21 -7.92
C LYS A 243 40.65 17.41 -6.82
N ALA A 244 40.67 16.10 -6.93
CA ALA A 244 39.97 15.25 -5.98
C ALA A 244 40.62 15.28 -4.60
N ILE A 245 39.80 15.53 -3.58
CA ILE A 245 40.18 15.45 -2.17
C ILE A 245 39.75 14.10 -1.66
N THR A 246 40.69 13.26 -1.25
CA THR A 246 40.40 11.93 -0.73
C THR A 246 39.85 12.00 0.69
N ILE A 247 38.69 11.43 0.92
CA ILE A 247 38.07 11.25 2.24
C ILE A 247 38.42 9.88 2.78
N LEU A 248 38.29 8.85 1.95
CA LEU A 248 38.62 7.47 2.26
C LEU A 248 39.44 6.88 1.12
N GLU A 249 40.68 6.46 1.44
CA GLU A 249 41.53 5.73 0.50
C GLU A 249 40.87 4.37 0.16
N PRO A 250 41.10 3.83 -1.06
CA PRO A 250 40.63 2.51 -1.41
C PRO A 250 41.05 1.47 -0.38
N GLN A 251 40.08 0.88 0.26
CA GLN A 251 40.29 -0.15 1.28
C GLN A 251 39.27 -1.27 1.14
N ASP A 252 39.66 -2.45 1.62
CA ASP A 252 38.76 -3.57 1.75
C ASP A 252 37.67 -3.26 2.79
N HIS A 253 36.40 -3.43 2.42
CA HIS A 253 35.26 -3.23 3.32
C HIS A 253 34.86 -4.49 4.08
N GLY A 254 35.46 -5.65 3.78
CA GLY A 254 35.29 -6.91 4.49
C GLY A 254 33.90 -7.54 4.40
N LEU A 255 33.03 -7.10 3.51
CA LEU A 255 31.72 -7.67 3.29
C LEU A 255 31.77 -8.67 2.12
N PRO A 256 31.21 -9.88 2.24
CA PRO A 256 31.14 -10.83 1.14
C PRO A 256 30.06 -10.52 0.10
N PHE A 257 29.39 -9.37 0.21
CA PHE A 257 28.34 -8.92 -0.68
C PHE A 257 28.34 -7.39 -0.80
N LEU A 258 27.74 -6.89 -1.87
CA LEU A 258 27.52 -5.46 -2.08
C LEU A 258 26.24 -5.03 -1.34
N PRO A 259 26.29 -4.10 -0.34
CA PRO A 259 25.13 -3.76 0.48
C PRO A 259 24.16 -2.81 -0.23
N TRP A 260 23.98 -3.03 -1.52
CA TRP A 260 23.12 -2.25 -2.41
C TRP A 260 22.07 -3.13 -3.05
N ALA A 261 20.84 -2.65 -3.06
CA ALA A 261 19.73 -3.19 -3.81
C ALA A 261 19.50 -2.27 -5.01
N CYS A 262 20.19 -2.53 -6.12
CA CYS A 262 20.07 -1.79 -7.38
C CYS A 262 19.39 -2.69 -8.41
N ARG A 263 18.27 -2.26 -8.94
CA ARG A 263 17.47 -3.00 -9.91
C ARG A 263 17.01 -2.09 -11.04
N VAL A 264 17.19 -2.56 -12.27
CA VAL A 264 16.71 -1.92 -13.51
C VAL A 264 15.49 -2.68 -13.99
N GLY A 265 14.50 -1.99 -14.56
CA GLY A 265 13.24 -2.57 -15.03
C GLY A 265 13.41 -3.59 -16.15
N GLY A 266 14.35 -3.36 -17.05
CA GLY A 266 14.66 -4.32 -18.13
C GLY A 266 13.50 -4.56 -19.09
N THR A 267 12.71 -3.54 -19.33
CA THR A 267 11.54 -3.60 -20.23
C THR A 267 11.93 -3.68 -21.71
N THR A 268 13.20 -3.43 -22.05
CA THR A 268 13.73 -3.53 -23.40
C THR A 268 14.98 -4.41 -23.44
N LEU A 269 15.24 -4.99 -24.63
CA LEU A 269 16.47 -5.75 -24.91
C LEU A 269 17.56 -4.87 -25.53
N GLU A 270 17.42 -3.55 -25.43
CA GLU A 270 18.38 -2.61 -25.97
C GLU A 270 19.69 -2.65 -25.17
N SER A 271 20.80 -2.46 -25.86
CA SER A 271 22.13 -2.44 -25.23
C SER A 271 22.53 -1.06 -24.73
N ASP A 272 21.83 -0.02 -25.17
CA ASP A 272 22.11 1.36 -24.80
C ASP A 272 21.43 1.72 -23.47
N ALA A 273 22.17 2.30 -22.55
CA ALA A 273 21.69 2.65 -21.21
C ALA A 273 20.46 3.58 -21.23
N GLU A 274 20.33 4.45 -22.23
CA GLU A 274 19.17 5.33 -22.40
C GLU A 274 17.90 4.55 -22.76
N HIS A 275 18.02 3.55 -23.64
CA HIS A 275 16.89 2.81 -24.20
C HIS A 275 16.51 1.55 -23.39
N GLN A 276 17.39 1.12 -22.47
CA GLN A 276 17.10 0.00 -21.57
C GLN A 276 15.99 0.34 -20.55
N ARG A 277 15.80 1.62 -20.28
CA ARG A 277 14.87 2.11 -19.25
C ARG A 277 13.69 2.82 -19.90
N ILE A 278 12.48 2.43 -19.52
CA ILE A 278 11.25 3.06 -20.01
C ILE A 278 10.45 3.60 -18.81
N PRO A 279 10.83 4.77 -18.27
CA PRO A 279 10.03 5.44 -17.27
C PRO A 279 8.58 5.64 -17.74
N MET A 280 7.62 5.69 -16.83
CA MET A 280 6.21 5.88 -17.16
C MET A 280 5.95 7.13 -18.03
N LEU A 281 6.76 8.18 -17.86
CA LEU A 281 6.66 9.42 -18.64
C LEU A 281 7.46 9.39 -19.95
N TYR A 282 8.07 8.24 -20.31
CA TYR A 282 8.93 8.13 -21.50
C TYR A 282 8.19 8.49 -22.79
N SER A 283 6.97 7.99 -22.96
CA SER A 283 6.15 8.28 -24.15
C SER A 283 5.83 9.76 -24.30
N LEU A 284 5.62 10.47 -23.19
CA LEU A 284 5.37 11.92 -23.19
C LEU A 284 6.62 12.70 -23.59
N LYS A 285 7.82 12.25 -23.12
CA LYS A 285 9.11 12.82 -23.56
C LYS A 285 9.28 12.67 -25.07
N GLN A 286 9.08 11.45 -25.58
CA GLN A 286 9.34 11.16 -26.99
C GLN A 286 8.35 11.83 -27.94
N SER A 287 7.07 11.91 -27.56
CA SER A 287 6.03 12.55 -28.38
C SER A 287 6.05 14.07 -28.32
N GLY A 288 6.70 14.69 -27.34
CA GLY A 288 6.65 16.14 -27.08
C GLY A 288 5.26 16.66 -26.70
N GLN A 289 4.32 15.78 -26.36
CA GLN A 289 2.93 16.16 -26.06
C GLN A 289 2.83 17.12 -24.87
N TRP A 290 3.60 16.88 -23.82
CA TRP A 290 3.60 17.75 -22.64
C TRP A 290 4.13 19.16 -22.95
N ASP A 291 5.19 19.28 -23.75
CA ASP A 291 5.75 20.57 -24.16
C ASP A 291 4.72 21.32 -25.04
N THR A 292 4.07 20.62 -25.95
CA THR A 292 3.01 21.20 -26.81
C THR A 292 1.80 21.65 -26.00
N GLN A 293 1.36 20.86 -25.01
CA GLN A 293 0.27 21.24 -24.11
C GLN A 293 0.61 22.52 -23.34
N ASN A 294 1.82 22.61 -22.78
CA ASN A 294 2.28 23.77 -22.01
C ASN A 294 2.35 25.04 -22.90
N VAL A 295 2.82 24.91 -24.12
CA VAL A 295 2.80 26.01 -25.10
C VAL A 295 1.38 26.50 -25.34
N MET A 296 0.43 25.59 -25.60
CA MET A 296 -0.97 25.94 -25.85
C MET A 296 -1.63 26.59 -24.63
N LEU A 297 -1.47 26.00 -23.45
CA LEU A 297 -2.02 26.56 -22.21
C LEU A 297 -1.44 27.95 -21.91
N THR A 298 -0.13 28.13 -22.16
CA THR A 298 0.56 29.43 -22.00
C THR A 298 0.02 30.47 -22.96
N LEU A 299 -0.18 30.13 -24.24
CA LEU A 299 -0.75 31.04 -25.25
C LEU A 299 -2.19 31.42 -24.91
N LEU A 300 -3.05 30.43 -24.64
CA LEU A 300 -4.45 30.64 -24.27
C LEU A 300 -4.57 31.55 -23.04
N MET A 301 -3.82 31.27 -21.97
CA MET A 301 -3.88 32.06 -20.75
C MET A 301 -3.33 33.48 -20.97
N SER A 302 -2.25 33.62 -21.74
CA SER A 302 -1.67 34.93 -22.06
C SER A 302 -2.65 35.77 -22.86
N GLU A 303 -3.35 35.18 -23.79
CA GLU A 303 -4.37 35.86 -24.59
C GLU A 303 -5.56 36.27 -23.72
N VAL A 304 -6.12 35.37 -22.90
CA VAL A 304 -7.20 35.68 -21.97
C VAL A 304 -6.84 36.85 -21.05
N ILE A 305 -5.65 36.85 -20.46
CA ILE A 305 -5.20 37.90 -19.54
C ILE A 305 -4.99 39.23 -20.30
N ALA A 306 -4.37 39.19 -21.47
CA ALA A 306 -4.16 40.39 -22.28
C ALA A 306 -5.48 41.08 -22.61
N TYR A 307 -6.52 40.31 -22.95
CA TYR A 307 -7.83 40.89 -23.23
C TYR A 307 -8.60 41.33 -21.97
N ALA A 308 -8.51 40.55 -20.89
CA ALA A 308 -9.22 40.87 -19.65
C ALA A 308 -8.60 42.07 -18.91
N ALA A 309 -7.26 42.17 -18.90
CA ALA A 309 -6.55 43.20 -18.15
C ALA A 309 -6.28 44.48 -18.96
N SER A 310 -6.22 44.41 -20.29
CA SER A 310 -5.86 45.52 -21.14
C SER A 310 -6.69 45.46 -22.43
N PRO A 311 -7.98 45.82 -22.37
CA PRO A 311 -8.82 45.84 -23.56
C PRO A 311 -8.21 46.76 -24.61
N ARG A 312 -8.08 46.29 -25.83
CA ARG A 312 -7.58 47.09 -26.93
C ARG A 312 -8.62 48.15 -27.29
N LEU A 313 -8.23 49.39 -27.19
CA LEU A 313 -9.08 50.51 -27.55
C LEU A 313 -8.65 51.05 -28.90
N TRP A 314 -9.61 51.28 -29.75
CA TRP A 314 -9.44 52.02 -30.98
C TRP A 314 -9.85 53.48 -30.75
N ILE A 315 -8.88 54.37 -30.82
CA ILE A 315 -9.08 55.80 -30.61
C ILE A 315 -8.99 56.47 -31.97
N GLN A 316 -10.11 57.04 -32.40
CA GLN A 316 -10.21 57.76 -33.68
C GLN A 316 -10.53 59.23 -33.41
N GLY A 317 -9.70 60.14 -33.87
CA GLY A 317 -9.92 61.58 -33.73
C GLY A 317 -8.72 62.39 -34.20
N PRO A 318 -8.83 63.74 -34.22
CA PRO A 318 -7.76 64.60 -34.67
C PRO A 318 -6.49 64.58 -33.79
N ASN A 319 -6.61 64.20 -32.50
CA ASN A 319 -5.48 64.06 -31.57
C ASN A 319 -5.64 62.77 -30.76
N PRO A 320 -5.38 61.59 -31.31
CA PRO A 320 -5.56 60.31 -30.60
C PRO A 320 -4.60 60.17 -29.42
N ASP A 321 -3.42 60.76 -29.47
CA ASP A 321 -2.40 60.68 -28.41
C ASP A 321 -2.77 61.50 -27.16
N SER A 322 -3.80 62.34 -27.21
CA SER A 322 -4.25 63.12 -26.06
C SER A 322 -5.20 62.36 -25.11
N VAL A 323 -5.57 61.13 -25.47
CA VAL A 323 -6.46 60.30 -24.65
C VAL A 323 -5.63 59.46 -23.72
N GLU A 324 -5.65 59.80 -22.44
CA GLU A 324 -4.97 59.01 -21.41
C GLU A 324 -5.88 57.86 -20.94
N VAL A 325 -5.43 56.64 -21.10
CA VAL A 325 -6.15 55.46 -20.67
C VAL A 325 -5.40 54.84 -19.51
N ASP A 326 -5.99 54.86 -18.33
CA ASP A 326 -5.46 54.20 -17.16
C ASP A 326 -6.08 52.80 -17.04
N TYR A 327 -5.29 51.78 -17.41
CA TYR A 327 -5.73 50.38 -17.32
C TYR A 327 -5.65 49.81 -15.88
N GLY A 328 -5.07 50.57 -14.93
CA GLY A 328 -4.95 50.18 -13.54
C GLY A 328 -6.18 50.50 -12.70
N ASP A 329 -7.00 51.43 -13.11
CA ASP A 329 -8.24 51.86 -12.43
C ASP A 329 -9.46 51.69 -13.32
N VAL A 330 -10.19 50.60 -13.10
CA VAL A 330 -11.41 50.25 -13.87
C VAL A 330 -12.54 51.30 -13.70
N ASN A 331 -12.50 52.11 -12.65
CA ASN A 331 -13.52 53.10 -12.33
C ASN A 331 -13.18 54.49 -12.88
N LYS A 332 -11.98 54.68 -13.41
CA LYS A 332 -11.58 55.99 -13.96
C LYS A 332 -12.20 56.16 -15.37
N PRO A 333 -13.07 57.13 -15.56
CA PRO A 333 -13.68 57.36 -16.88
C PRO A 333 -12.60 57.81 -17.87
N ILE A 334 -12.70 57.33 -19.10
CA ILE A 334 -11.83 57.78 -20.19
C ILE A 334 -12.36 59.13 -20.64
N GLU A 335 -11.62 60.20 -20.37
CA GLU A 335 -11.98 61.56 -20.81
C GLU A 335 -11.61 61.74 -22.28
N THR A 336 -12.63 62.07 -23.10
CA THR A 336 -12.44 62.26 -24.53
C THR A 336 -13.04 63.61 -24.99
N ASN A 337 -12.44 64.21 -25.98
CA ASN A 337 -13.00 65.39 -26.64
C ASN A 337 -14.17 64.98 -27.52
N ALA A 338 -15.12 65.91 -27.76
CA ALA A 338 -16.32 65.68 -28.55
C ALA A 338 -16.08 65.14 -29.98
N GLN A 339 -14.89 65.29 -30.51
CA GLN A 339 -14.46 64.77 -31.83
C GLN A 339 -13.67 63.46 -31.79
N THR A 340 -13.39 62.92 -30.58
CA THR A 340 -12.62 61.71 -30.44
C THR A 340 -13.54 60.55 -30.05
N ARG A 341 -13.55 59.52 -30.86
CA ARG A 341 -14.32 58.29 -30.64
C ARG A 341 -13.39 57.22 -30.07
N VAL A 342 -13.76 56.66 -28.95
CA VAL A 342 -13.09 55.53 -28.34
C VAL A 342 -13.99 54.31 -28.45
N GLU A 343 -13.52 53.31 -29.13
CA GLU A 343 -14.23 52.04 -29.28
C GLU A 343 -13.36 50.91 -28.73
N GLN A 344 -13.95 50.03 -27.95
CA GLN A 344 -13.27 48.79 -27.55
C GLN A 344 -13.29 47.85 -28.74
N LEU A 345 -12.11 47.46 -29.19
CA LEU A 345 -11.97 46.39 -30.17
C LEU A 345 -12.44 45.07 -29.54
N PRO A 346 -13.40 44.39 -30.19
CA PRO A 346 -13.76 43.07 -29.72
C PRO A 346 -12.52 42.16 -29.71
N PRO A 347 -12.37 41.30 -28.70
CA PRO A 347 -11.31 40.31 -28.73
C PRO A 347 -11.40 39.50 -30.03
N PRO A 348 -10.29 39.18 -30.67
CA PRO A 348 -10.31 38.23 -31.76
C PRO A 348 -11.01 36.96 -31.27
N PRO A 349 -11.89 36.37 -32.11
CA PRO A 349 -12.54 35.12 -31.72
C PRO A 349 -11.47 34.12 -31.40
N MET A 350 -11.43 33.65 -30.11
CA MET A 350 -10.54 32.57 -29.73
C MET A 350 -10.88 31.36 -30.59
N ASP A 351 -9.88 30.78 -31.23
CA ASP A 351 -10.08 29.61 -32.08
C ASP A 351 -10.52 28.43 -31.21
N ALA A 352 -11.77 28.02 -31.38
CA ALA A 352 -12.31 26.85 -30.66
C ALA A 352 -11.48 25.58 -30.92
N ALA A 353 -10.75 25.52 -32.06
CA ALA A 353 -9.87 24.42 -32.37
C ALA A 353 -8.69 24.34 -31.40
N LEU A 354 -8.15 25.47 -30.92
CA LEU A 354 -7.07 25.48 -29.95
C LEU A 354 -7.51 24.90 -28.59
N PHE A 355 -8.72 25.22 -28.13
CA PHE A 355 -9.28 24.64 -26.91
C PHE A 355 -9.51 23.14 -27.06
N THR A 356 -10.08 22.73 -28.19
CA THR A 356 -10.30 21.30 -28.47
C THR A 356 -8.97 20.56 -28.52
N MET A 357 -7.97 21.10 -29.20
CA MET A 357 -6.64 20.50 -29.29
C MET A 357 -5.93 20.43 -27.94
N ALA A 358 -6.00 21.47 -27.11
CA ALA A 358 -5.44 21.44 -25.76
C ALA A 358 -6.12 20.38 -24.88
N LYS A 359 -7.43 20.24 -25.00
CA LYS A 359 -8.22 19.22 -24.32
C LYS A 359 -7.86 17.81 -24.82
N ASP A 360 -7.75 17.61 -26.13
CA ASP A 360 -7.42 16.33 -26.75
C ASP A 360 -6.01 15.88 -26.37
N ILE A 361 -5.04 16.80 -26.32
CA ILE A 361 -3.68 16.51 -25.84
C ILE A 361 -3.73 16.12 -24.35
N GLY A 362 -4.44 16.85 -23.49
CA GLY A 362 -4.61 16.50 -22.08
C GLY A 362 -5.23 15.11 -21.90
N GLN A 363 -6.26 14.77 -22.68
CA GLN A 363 -6.85 13.43 -22.67
C GLN A 363 -5.87 12.35 -23.17
N SER A 364 -5.07 12.67 -24.20
CA SER A 364 -4.03 11.75 -24.72
C SER A 364 -2.96 11.48 -23.67
N ILE A 365 -2.52 12.51 -22.94
CA ILE A 365 -1.59 12.37 -21.82
C ILE A 365 -2.19 11.46 -20.75
N GLY A 366 -3.44 11.69 -20.35
CA GLY A 366 -4.14 10.83 -19.41
C GLY A 366 -4.21 9.37 -19.86
N LYS A 367 -4.50 9.11 -21.13
CA LYS A 367 -4.55 7.75 -21.69
C LYS A 367 -3.17 7.07 -21.75
N SER A 368 -2.12 7.83 -22.02
CA SER A 368 -0.75 7.29 -22.13
C SER A 368 -0.05 7.09 -20.77
N THR A 369 -0.62 7.61 -19.69
CA THR A 369 -0.02 7.51 -18.35
C THR A 369 -0.85 6.63 -17.42
N VAL A 370 -1.87 7.18 -16.78
CA VAL A 370 -2.76 6.45 -15.86
C VAL A 370 -4.19 6.60 -16.33
N SER A 371 -4.87 5.50 -16.53
CA SER A 371 -6.28 5.51 -16.90
C SER A 371 -7.10 6.33 -15.89
N ALA A 372 -7.99 7.18 -16.40
CA ALA A 372 -8.91 8.00 -15.63
C ALA A 372 -9.74 7.18 -14.61
N ILE A 373 -9.97 5.90 -14.89
CA ILE A 373 -10.64 4.95 -13.99
C ILE A 373 -9.88 4.77 -12.68
N LEU A 374 -8.54 4.69 -12.72
CA LEU A 374 -7.72 4.58 -11.50
C LEU A 374 -7.66 5.89 -10.70
N GLN A 375 -7.96 7.01 -11.36
CA GLN A 375 -8.06 8.32 -10.71
C GLN A 375 -9.45 8.57 -10.10
N GLY A 376 -10.39 7.64 -10.26
CA GLY A 376 -11.78 7.77 -9.77
C GLY A 376 -12.66 8.72 -10.59
N SER A 377 -12.17 9.16 -11.75
CA SER A 377 -12.90 10.00 -12.70
C SER A 377 -13.46 9.16 -13.86
N ASP A 378 -14.52 9.63 -14.48
CA ASP A 378 -15.10 9.08 -15.72
C ASP A 378 -15.72 7.67 -15.66
N VAL A 379 -16.26 7.28 -14.51
CA VAL A 379 -17.15 6.12 -14.47
C VAL A 379 -18.58 6.59 -14.72
N PRO A 380 -19.18 6.32 -15.90
CA PRO A 380 -20.57 6.68 -16.15
C PRO A 380 -21.49 6.04 -15.12
N ALA A 381 -22.43 6.81 -14.60
CA ALA A 381 -23.44 6.28 -13.69
C ALA A 381 -24.19 5.11 -14.38
N GLY A 382 -24.26 3.95 -13.72
CA GLY A 382 -24.88 2.75 -14.27
C GLY A 382 -23.95 1.82 -15.06
N THR A 383 -22.64 2.06 -15.08
CA THR A 383 -21.69 1.11 -15.67
C THR A 383 -21.74 -0.22 -14.94
N ALA A 384 -21.90 -1.30 -15.70
CA ALA A 384 -21.92 -2.65 -15.12
C ALA A 384 -20.60 -2.93 -14.40
N TYR A 385 -20.68 -3.49 -13.20
CA TYR A 385 -19.50 -3.81 -12.37
C TYR A 385 -18.45 -4.66 -13.11
N ALA A 386 -18.89 -5.62 -13.91
CA ALA A 386 -17.98 -6.44 -14.71
C ALA A 386 -17.14 -5.59 -15.68
N THR A 387 -17.75 -4.59 -16.32
CA THR A 387 -17.07 -3.67 -17.23
C THR A 387 -16.08 -2.79 -16.47
N LEU A 388 -16.48 -2.27 -15.32
CA LEU A 388 -15.61 -1.48 -14.45
C LEU A 388 -14.41 -2.30 -13.96
N ASN A 389 -14.66 -3.53 -13.51
CA ASN A 389 -13.58 -4.43 -13.05
C ASN A 389 -12.61 -4.77 -14.18
N LEU A 390 -13.10 -5.08 -15.37
CA LEU A 390 -12.26 -5.35 -16.53
C LEU A 390 -11.40 -4.13 -16.91
N ALA A 391 -12.01 -2.96 -16.94
CA ALA A 391 -11.31 -1.71 -17.25
C ALA A 391 -10.26 -1.36 -16.18
N THR A 392 -10.56 -1.60 -14.89
CA THR A 392 -9.61 -1.43 -13.78
C THR A 392 -8.45 -2.42 -13.88
N LEU A 393 -8.73 -3.69 -14.19
CA LEU A 393 -7.69 -4.71 -14.39
C LEU A 393 -6.79 -4.38 -15.58
N THR A 394 -7.35 -3.89 -16.68
CA THR A 394 -6.57 -3.43 -17.84
C THR A 394 -5.69 -2.24 -17.49
N ALA A 395 -6.22 -1.28 -16.73
CA ALA A 395 -5.48 -0.11 -16.29
C ALA A 395 -4.33 -0.47 -15.31
N ILE A 396 -4.56 -1.41 -14.40
CA ILE A 396 -3.52 -1.95 -13.50
C ILE A 396 -2.49 -2.75 -14.32
N GLY A 397 -2.93 -3.47 -15.35
CA GLY A 397 -2.06 -4.21 -16.27
C GLY A 397 -1.00 -3.33 -16.95
N ALA A 398 -1.33 -2.08 -17.28
CA ALA A 398 -0.39 -1.13 -17.83
C ALA A 398 0.73 -0.72 -16.82
N LEU A 399 0.46 -0.80 -15.52
CA LEU A 399 1.43 -0.51 -14.47
C LEU A 399 2.23 -1.75 -14.03
N LYS A 400 1.94 -2.93 -14.59
CA LYS A 400 2.55 -4.20 -14.21
C LYS A 400 4.08 -4.20 -14.24
N PRO A 401 4.78 -3.70 -15.28
CA PRO A 401 6.24 -3.70 -15.29
C PRO A 401 6.85 -2.93 -14.12
N TYR A 402 6.29 -1.76 -13.80
CA TYR A 402 6.77 -0.93 -12.69
C TYR A 402 6.44 -1.54 -11.33
N LYS A 403 5.29 -2.21 -11.23
CA LYS A 403 4.90 -2.99 -10.07
C LYS A 403 5.90 -4.11 -9.80
N GLU A 404 6.20 -4.93 -10.82
CA GLU A 404 7.16 -6.03 -10.74
C GLU A 404 8.56 -5.53 -10.36
N LEU A 405 9.01 -4.42 -10.94
CA LEU A 405 10.27 -3.79 -10.57
C LEU A 405 10.29 -3.37 -9.09
N ALA A 406 9.21 -2.75 -8.61
CA ALA A 406 9.11 -2.34 -7.21
C ALA A 406 9.08 -3.56 -6.27
N GLU A 407 8.37 -4.63 -6.62
CA GLU A 407 8.32 -5.89 -5.87
C GLU A 407 9.70 -6.53 -5.75
N LEU A 408 10.42 -6.62 -6.87
CA LEU A 408 11.79 -7.13 -6.90
C LEU A 408 12.74 -6.23 -6.12
N GLY A 409 12.62 -4.90 -6.24
CA GLY A 409 13.43 -3.95 -5.49
C GLY A 409 13.22 -4.04 -3.97
N ILE A 410 11.98 -4.24 -3.50
CA ILE A 410 11.69 -4.49 -2.09
C ILE A 410 12.28 -5.85 -1.67
N GLY A 411 12.13 -6.88 -2.51
CA GLY A 411 12.70 -8.21 -2.29
C GLY A 411 14.22 -8.14 -2.11
N ASP A 412 14.92 -7.40 -2.97
CA ASP A 412 16.37 -7.18 -2.88
C ASP A 412 16.76 -6.47 -1.57
N VAL A 413 16.00 -5.45 -1.15
CA VAL A 413 16.22 -4.76 0.14
C VAL A 413 16.10 -5.73 1.31
N LEU A 414 15.09 -6.58 1.31
CA LEU A 414 14.88 -7.59 2.36
C LEU A 414 15.97 -8.67 2.32
N THR A 415 16.40 -9.07 1.14
CA THR A 415 17.53 -9.99 0.94
C THR A 415 18.81 -9.42 1.54
N GLN A 416 19.10 -8.13 1.29
CA GLN A 416 20.24 -7.45 1.90
C GLN A 416 20.16 -7.44 3.44
N MET A 417 18.98 -7.27 4.02
CA MET A 417 18.83 -7.38 5.49
C MET A 417 19.22 -8.75 6.01
N LEU A 418 18.80 -9.83 5.32
CA LEU A 418 19.15 -11.19 5.71
C LEU A 418 20.65 -11.47 5.56
N LEU A 419 21.28 -10.98 4.48
CA LEU A 419 22.73 -11.09 4.28
C LEU A 419 23.50 -10.38 5.40
N TRP A 420 23.04 -9.22 5.84
CA TRP A 420 23.61 -8.53 7.00
C TRP A 420 23.49 -9.32 8.30
N ILE A 421 22.34 -9.97 8.56
CA ILE A 421 22.13 -10.82 9.74
C ILE A 421 23.11 -12.00 9.71
N ASN A 422 23.20 -12.69 8.57
CA ASN A 422 24.11 -13.81 8.41
C ASN A 422 25.58 -13.38 8.62
N HIS A 423 26.02 -12.29 7.99
CA HIS A 423 27.38 -11.78 8.11
C HIS A 423 27.72 -11.31 9.53
N SER A 424 26.81 -10.63 10.20
CA SER A 424 27.04 -10.12 11.56
C SER A 424 27.14 -11.23 12.62
N GLY A 425 26.58 -12.41 12.34
CA GLY A 425 26.46 -13.50 13.28
C GLY A 425 25.58 -13.20 14.50
N GLN A 426 24.82 -12.12 14.47
CA GLN A 426 23.94 -11.68 15.56
C GLN A 426 22.47 -11.87 15.20
N SER A 427 21.71 -12.40 16.15
CA SER A 427 20.25 -12.47 16.00
C SER A 427 19.62 -11.09 16.07
N VAL A 428 18.59 -10.89 15.28
CA VAL A 428 17.84 -9.63 15.23
C VAL A 428 16.41 -9.86 15.65
N SER A 429 16.00 -9.17 16.71
CA SER A 429 14.64 -9.27 17.27
C SER A 429 13.73 -8.18 16.75
N SER A 430 12.47 -8.54 16.49
CA SER A 430 11.37 -7.65 16.14
C SER A 430 10.27 -7.71 17.20
N TYR A 431 9.70 -6.55 17.53
CA TYR A 431 8.67 -6.42 18.56
C TYR A 431 7.34 -6.07 17.92
N THR A 432 6.50 -7.08 17.69
CA THR A 432 5.17 -6.89 17.14
C THR A 432 4.11 -6.98 18.24
N PRO A 433 2.88 -6.48 18.02
CA PRO A 433 1.79 -6.66 18.98
C PRO A 433 1.45 -8.13 19.27
N GLU A 434 1.87 -9.04 18.37
CA GLU A 434 1.58 -10.49 18.46
C GLU A 434 2.66 -11.26 19.21
N GLY A 435 3.85 -10.67 19.38
CA GLY A 435 4.97 -11.31 20.06
C GLY A 435 6.32 -10.79 19.62
N ILE A 436 7.36 -11.42 20.14
CA ILE A 436 8.75 -11.17 19.78
C ILE A 436 9.13 -12.24 18.76
N TYR A 437 9.55 -11.80 17.57
CA TYR A 437 10.07 -12.67 16.53
C TYR A 437 11.56 -12.38 16.34
N GLU A 438 12.34 -13.43 16.23
CA GLU A 438 13.81 -13.33 16.11
C GLU A 438 14.26 -14.00 14.83
N ILE A 439 15.10 -13.30 14.05
CA ILE A 439 15.80 -13.87 12.90
C ILE A 439 17.21 -14.18 13.37
N ARG A 440 17.60 -15.45 13.25
CA ARG A 440 18.94 -15.92 13.62
C ARG A 440 19.81 -16.08 12.38
N PRO A 441 21.14 -15.93 12.50
CA PRO A 441 22.06 -16.16 11.39
C PRO A 441 21.93 -17.58 10.79
N GLU A 442 21.63 -18.57 11.62
CA GLU A 442 21.43 -19.98 11.22
C GLU A 442 20.15 -20.22 10.39
N ASP A 443 19.18 -19.32 10.48
CA ASP A 443 17.93 -19.39 9.68
C ASP A 443 18.15 -18.92 8.24
N VAL A 444 19.29 -18.31 7.95
CA VAL A 444 19.58 -17.64 6.67
C VAL A 444 20.72 -18.36 5.97
N ASP A 445 20.41 -19.06 4.89
CA ASP A 445 21.43 -19.57 3.97
C ASP A 445 21.70 -18.50 2.89
N PRO A 446 22.90 -17.88 2.87
CA PRO A 446 23.19 -16.79 1.95
C PRO A 446 23.17 -17.21 0.47
N GLN A 447 23.26 -18.51 0.17
CA GLN A 447 23.23 -19.04 -1.20
C GLN A 447 21.81 -19.32 -1.70
N ASN A 448 20.84 -19.46 -0.80
CA ASN A 448 19.49 -19.91 -1.11
C ASN A 448 18.40 -19.00 -0.49
N ILE A 449 18.60 -17.69 -0.51
CA ILE A 449 17.57 -16.74 -0.06
C ILE A 449 16.56 -16.54 -1.18
N TYR A 450 15.31 -16.89 -0.93
CA TYR A 450 14.21 -16.58 -1.84
C TYR A 450 13.11 -15.84 -1.09
N ILE A 451 12.95 -14.57 -1.44
CA ILE A 451 11.89 -13.70 -0.93
C ILE A 451 11.01 -13.27 -2.09
N SER A 452 9.73 -13.54 -2.00
CA SER A 452 8.73 -13.03 -2.92
C SER A 452 7.96 -11.90 -2.23
N VAL A 453 7.84 -10.78 -2.93
CA VAL A 453 7.05 -9.63 -2.48
C VAL A 453 5.93 -9.40 -3.48
N GLU A 454 4.73 -9.21 -2.98
CA GLU A 454 3.57 -8.88 -3.80
C GLU A 454 2.94 -7.57 -3.32
N LEU A 455 2.85 -6.59 -4.21
CA LEU A 455 2.11 -5.36 -4.00
C LEU A 455 0.67 -5.58 -4.49
N LYS A 456 -0.29 -5.46 -3.58
CA LYS A 456 -1.71 -5.55 -3.93
C LYS A 456 -2.24 -4.15 -4.23
N PRO A 457 -2.56 -3.83 -5.50
CA PRO A 457 -3.13 -2.54 -5.84
C PRO A 457 -4.50 -2.39 -5.20
N ASP A 458 -4.79 -1.19 -4.71
CA ASP A 458 -6.14 -0.86 -4.22
C ASP A 458 -7.11 -0.88 -5.39
N LYS A 459 -8.01 -1.83 -5.37
CA LYS A 459 -9.07 -1.94 -6.37
C LYS A 459 -10.30 -1.22 -5.80
N PRO A 460 -10.95 -0.35 -6.56
CA PRO A 460 -12.26 0.19 -6.19
C PRO A 460 -13.34 -0.92 -6.31
N ILE A 461 -13.20 -1.95 -5.48
CA ILE A 461 -14.14 -3.07 -5.44
C ILE A 461 -15.22 -2.71 -4.43
N ASP A 462 -16.49 -2.89 -4.80
CA ASP A 462 -17.57 -2.94 -3.83
C ASP A 462 -17.28 -4.06 -2.83
N ARG A 463 -16.97 -3.69 -1.59
CA ARG A 463 -16.62 -4.65 -0.51
C ARG A 463 -17.65 -5.75 -0.38
N GLN A 464 -18.91 -5.43 -0.61
CA GLN A 464 -19.99 -6.39 -0.51
C GLN A 464 -19.91 -7.48 -1.60
N GLN A 465 -19.53 -7.08 -2.81
CA GLN A 465 -19.33 -8.03 -3.91
C GLN A 465 -18.06 -8.87 -3.73
N ALA A 466 -16.98 -8.27 -3.22
CA ALA A 466 -15.75 -9.02 -2.88
C ALA A 466 -16.06 -10.09 -1.82
N ILE A 467 -16.82 -9.75 -0.77
CA ILE A 467 -17.26 -10.68 0.27
C ILE A 467 -18.13 -11.80 -0.33
N ASN A 468 -19.08 -11.47 -1.20
CA ASN A 468 -19.94 -12.45 -1.84
C ASN A 468 -19.17 -13.39 -2.77
N SER A 469 -18.22 -12.85 -3.56
CA SER A 469 -17.35 -13.64 -4.43
C SER A 469 -16.45 -14.58 -3.63
N ALA A 470 -15.87 -14.10 -2.55
CA ALA A 470 -15.03 -14.91 -1.66
C ALA A 470 -15.85 -16.00 -0.94
N ALA A 471 -17.05 -15.67 -0.46
CA ALA A 471 -17.96 -16.66 0.13
C ALA A 471 -18.33 -17.76 -0.87
N THR A 472 -18.60 -17.38 -2.13
CA THR A 472 -18.89 -18.33 -3.22
C THR A 472 -17.67 -19.19 -3.56
N ALA A 473 -16.47 -18.59 -3.62
CA ALA A 473 -15.22 -19.30 -3.90
C ALA A 473 -14.89 -20.33 -2.79
N ILE A 474 -15.10 -19.97 -1.53
CA ILE A 474 -14.94 -20.91 -0.39
C ILE A 474 -15.94 -22.09 -0.53
N GLN A 475 -17.20 -21.81 -0.87
CA GLN A 475 -18.25 -22.83 -0.92
C GLN A 475 -18.16 -23.72 -2.16
N GLN A 476 -17.86 -23.16 -3.33
CA GLN A 476 -17.92 -23.88 -4.60
C GLN A 476 -16.57 -24.45 -5.05
N ILE A 477 -15.47 -23.75 -4.77
CA ILE A 477 -14.14 -24.12 -5.26
C ILE A 477 -13.29 -24.73 -4.13
N GLY A 478 -13.70 -24.57 -2.87
CA GLY A 478 -12.93 -25.02 -1.72
C GLY A 478 -11.71 -24.14 -1.43
N LEU A 479 -11.75 -22.86 -1.83
CA LEU A 479 -10.68 -21.91 -1.54
C LEU A 479 -10.45 -21.81 -0.04
N SER A 480 -9.19 -21.70 0.40
CA SER A 480 -8.90 -21.51 1.81
C SER A 480 -9.48 -20.18 2.31
N ARG A 481 -9.91 -20.15 3.57
CA ARG A 481 -10.44 -18.91 4.18
C ARG A 481 -9.38 -17.82 4.23
N GLU A 482 -8.12 -18.20 4.38
CA GLU A 482 -6.98 -17.29 4.36
C GLU A 482 -6.84 -16.59 3.00
N SER A 483 -6.80 -17.36 1.91
CA SER A 483 -6.74 -16.81 0.55
C SER A 483 -7.95 -15.93 0.21
N ALA A 484 -9.13 -16.31 0.68
CA ALA A 484 -10.33 -15.52 0.47
C ALA A 484 -10.31 -14.18 1.21
N LEU A 485 -9.76 -14.13 2.43
CA LEU A 485 -9.56 -12.90 3.19
C LEU A 485 -8.48 -12.03 2.55
N GLU A 486 -7.41 -12.64 1.99
CA GLU A 486 -6.40 -11.93 1.21
C GLU A 486 -7.01 -11.27 -0.03
N ASP A 487 -7.89 -11.96 -0.74
CA ASP A 487 -8.54 -11.43 -1.95
C ASP A 487 -9.52 -10.28 -1.65
N ILE A 488 -10.16 -10.29 -0.48
CA ILE A 488 -10.99 -9.17 0.00
C ILE A 488 -10.14 -7.97 0.41
N GLY A 489 -8.82 -8.13 0.56
CA GLY A 489 -7.91 -7.06 0.97
C GLY A 489 -7.83 -6.87 2.49
N VAL A 490 -8.06 -7.92 3.28
CA VAL A 490 -7.82 -7.88 4.73
C VAL A 490 -6.31 -7.82 4.98
N PRO A 491 -5.80 -6.84 5.72
CA PRO A 491 -4.36 -6.61 5.85
C PRO A 491 -3.58 -7.76 6.50
N ASP A 492 -4.22 -8.51 7.39
CA ASP A 492 -3.65 -9.66 8.09
C ASP A 492 -4.69 -10.77 8.21
N PRO A 493 -4.83 -11.62 7.18
CA PRO A 493 -5.81 -12.71 7.15
C PRO A 493 -5.63 -13.73 8.28
N GLN A 494 -4.39 -14.03 8.63
CA GLN A 494 -4.10 -14.99 9.70
C GLN A 494 -4.52 -14.50 11.07
N ARG A 495 -4.33 -13.22 11.35
CA ARG A 495 -4.77 -12.58 12.58
C ARG A 495 -6.28 -12.62 12.70
N GLU A 496 -6.99 -12.27 11.64
CA GLU A 496 -8.46 -12.31 11.62
C GLU A 496 -8.99 -13.74 11.77
N LEU A 497 -8.34 -14.73 11.16
CA LEU A 497 -8.69 -16.13 11.36
C LEU A 497 -8.47 -16.59 12.80
N ARG A 498 -7.35 -16.24 13.43
CA ARG A 498 -7.09 -16.54 14.84
C ARG A 498 -8.10 -15.87 15.75
N ARG A 499 -8.42 -14.60 15.49
CA ARG A 499 -9.44 -13.85 16.24
C ARG A 499 -10.80 -14.48 16.11
N SER A 500 -11.21 -14.83 14.89
CA SER A 500 -12.48 -15.54 14.62
C SER A 500 -12.54 -16.90 15.30
N LEU A 501 -11.43 -17.66 15.32
CA LEU A 501 -11.35 -18.92 16.05
C LEU A 501 -11.48 -18.72 17.56
N PHE A 502 -10.79 -17.72 18.11
CA PHE A 502 -10.87 -17.38 19.52
C PHE A 502 -12.29 -16.94 19.92
N GLU A 503 -12.91 -16.07 19.12
CA GLU A 503 -14.29 -15.64 19.32
C GLU A 503 -15.28 -16.84 19.32
N ARG A 504 -15.11 -17.78 18.36
CA ARG A 504 -15.92 -19.01 18.32
C ARG A 504 -15.70 -19.94 19.52
N LEU A 505 -14.46 -20.05 19.99
CA LEU A 505 -14.17 -20.82 21.19
C LEU A 505 -14.82 -20.19 22.42
N MET A 506 -14.71 -18.88 22.59
CA MET A 506 -15.37 -18.15 23.67
C MET A 506 -16.90 -18.26 23.58
N GLU A 507 -17.46 -18.14 22.39
CA GLU A 507 -18.89 -18.30 22.16
C GLU A 507 -19.37 -19.72 22.50
N ASN A 508 -18.60 -20.75 22.09
CA ASN A 508 -18.89 -22.14 22.44
C ASN A 508 -18.80 -22.40 23.97
N GLU A 509 -17.81 -21.82 24.63
CA GLU A 509 -17.71 -21.93 26.10
C GLU A 509 -18.85 -21.19 26.80
N PHE A 510 -19.21 -20.02 26.32
CA PHE A 510 -20.34 -19.27 26.83
C PHE A 510 -21.67 -20.02 26.62
N GLN A 511 -21.88 -20.63 25.45
CA GLN A 511 -23.05 -21.47 25.21
C GLN A 511 -23.05 -22.73 26.08
N LYS A 512 -21.90 -23.34 26.37
CA LYS A 512 -21.80 -24.43 27.33
C LYS A 512 -22.19 -24.00 28.73
N TYR A 513 -21.74 -22.82 29.15
CA TYR A 513 -22.08 -22.24 30.44
C TYR A 513 -23.59 -22.00 30.56
N ILE A 514 -24.20 -21.36 29.55
CA ILE A 514 -25.64 -21.11 29.52
C ILE A 514 -26.43 -22.43 29.57
N ARG A 515 -26.01 -23.44 28.80
CA ARG A 515 -26.67 -24.77 28.84
C ARG A 515 -26.54 -25.44 30.19
N HIS A 516 -25.40 -25.31 30.84
CA HIS A 516 -25.17 -25.84 32.17
C HIS A 516 -26.07 -25.14 33.21
N GLU A 517 -26.20 -23.83 33.15
CA GLU A 517 -27.08 -23.05 34.00
C GLU A 517 -28.55 -23.40 33.77
N GLN A 518 -29.00 -23.49 32.52
CA GLN A 518 -30.34 -23.95 32.18
C GLN A 518 -30.63 -25.38 32.65
N MET A 519 -29.63 -26.26 32.58
CA MET A 519 -29.76 -27.64 33.08
C MET A 519 -29.87 -27.66 34.60
N GLN A 520 -29.10 -26.83 35.33
CA GLN A 520 -29.23 -26.67 36.77
C GLN A 520 -30.59 -26.11 37.19
N GLU A 521 -31.10 -25.12 36.46
CA GLU A 521 -32.46 -24.60 36.70
C GLU A 521 -33.54 -25.63 36.44
N GLN A 522 -33.44 -26.43 35.38
CA GLN A 522 -34.34 -27.52 35.13
C GLN A 522 -34.30 -28.61 36.19
N LEU A 523 -33.11 -28.98 36.67
CA LEU A 523 -32.94 -29.91 37.76
C LEU A 523 -33.52 -29.35 39.09
N ALA A 524 -33.32 -28.07 39.36
CA ALA A 524 -33.88 -27.41 40.53
C ALA A 524 -35.42 -27.33 40.43
N MET A 525 -35.99 -27.09 39.26
CA MET A 525 -37.45 -27.15 39.06
C MET A 525 -38.01 -28.57 39.19
N GLN A 526 -37.33 -29.57 38.66
CA GLN A 526 -37.73 -30.99 38.85
C GLN A 526 -37.64 -31.39 40.31
N ALA A 527 -36.58 -30.98 41.03
CA ALA A 527 -36.50 -31.24 42.48
C ALA A 527 -37.63 -30.59 43.25
N LYS A 528 -37.98 -29.33 42.95
CA LYS A 528 -39.15 -28.67 43.54
C LYS A 528 -40.48 -29.34 43.22
N GLN A 529 -40.65 -29.84 41.96
CA GLN A 529 -41.85 -30.61 41.60
C GLN A 529 -41.93 -31.92 42.36
N MET A 530 -40.82 -32.66 42.48
CA MET A 530 -40.77 -33.88 43.28
C MET A 530 -41.07 -33.62 44.78
N GLU A 531 -40.52 -32.53 45.32
CA GLU A 531 -40.77 -32.13 46.69
C GLU A 531 -42.23 -31.76 46.91
N MET A 532 -42.85 -31.04 45.99
CA MET A 532 -44.26 -30.72 45.99
C MET A 532 -45.17 -31.97 45.85
N GLN A 533 -44.80 -32.94 44.98
CA GLN A 533 -45.48 -34.22 44.88
C GLN A 533 -45.33 -35.05 46.14
N ALA A 534 -44.15 -35.08 46.79
CA ALA A 534 -43.96 -35.77 48.06
C ALA A 534 -44.77 -35.12 49.18
N GLN A 535 -44.88 -33.79 49.25
CA GLN A 535 -45.77 -33.11 50.18
C GLN A 535 -47.25 -33.40 49.94
N LEU A 536 -47.67 -33.43 48.69
CA LEU A 536 -49.04 -33.84 48.33
C LEU A 536 -49.34 -35.29 48.69
N GLN A 537 -48.38 -36.22 48.46
CA GLN A 537 -48.54 -37.61 48.88
C GLN A 537 -48.59 -37.74 50.41
N GLN A 538 -47.71 -37.02 51.14
CA GLN A 538 -47.78 -36.98 52.59
C GLN A 538 -49.11 -36.40 53.09
N GLY A 539 -49.58 -35.32 52.48
CA GLY A 539 -50.91 -34.75 52.78
C GLY A 539 -52.05 -35.71 52.52
N GLN A 540 -52.02 -36.46 51.39
CA GLN A 540 -53.01 -37.50 51.10
C GLN A 540 -52.91 -38.69 52.04
N GLN A 541 -51.70 -39.12 52.41
CA GLN A 541 -51.55 -40.19 53.43
C GLN A 541 -52.00 -39.73 54.82
N ALA A 542 -51.76 -38.50 55.22
CA ALA A 542 -52.27 -37.96 56.46
C ALA A 542 -53.82 -37.89 56.44
N GLN A 543 -54.44 -37.44 55.35
CA GLN A 543 -55.88 -37.44 55.21
C GLN A 543 -56.49 -38.87 55.20
N GLN A 544 -55.84 -39.84 54.52
CA GLN A 544 -56.25 -41.22 54.56
C GLN A 544 -56.11 -41.80 55.95
N ALA A 545 -55.05 -41.48 56.71
CA ALA A 545 -54.92 -41.94 58.08
C ALA A 545 -55.97 -41.31 59.01
N GLU A 546 -56.33 -40.04 58.82
CA GLU A 546 -57.44 -39.40 59.57
C GLU A 546 -58.78 -40.01 59.23
N ILE A 547 -59.03 -40.30 57.92
CA ILE A 547 -60.25 -40.96 57.51
C ILE A 547 -60.33 -42.39 58.07
N GLN A 548 -59.18 -43.13 58.07
CA GLN A 548 -59.12 -44.44 58.69
C GLN A 548 -59.33 -44.40 60.21
N GLN A 549 -58.73 -43.39 60.90
CA GLN A 549 -58.97 -43.20 62.30
C GLN A 549 -60.48 -42.85 62.61
N ALA A 550 -61.05 -41.98 61.75
CA ALA A 550 -62.46 -41.62 61.89
C ALA A 550 -63.39 -42.84 61.59
N GLN A 551 -63.04 -43.70 60.59
CA GLN A 551 -63.73 -44.92 60.34
C GLN A 551 -63.60 -45.97 61.45
N MET A 552 -62.40 -46.11 62.03
CA MET A 552 -62.20 -46.96 63.22
C MET A 552 -62.96 -46.48 64.44
N MET A 553 -63.07 -45.18 64.65
CA MET A 553 -63.90 -44.61 65.73
C MET A 553 -65.38 -44.86 65.43
N GLN A 554 -65.84 -44.68 64.17
CA GLN A 554 -67.22 -45.03 63.81
C GLN A 554 -67.55 -46.53 63.95
N GLU A 555 -66.57 -47.42 63.53
CA GLU A 555 -66.72 -48.85 63.77
C GLU A 555 -66.73 -49.24 65.21
N ALA A 556 -65.91 -48.53 66.07
CA ALA A 556 -65.98 -48.75 67.53
C ALA A 556 -67.27 -48.29 68.10
N ASP A 557 -67.84 -47.16 67.68
CA ASP A 557 -69.14 -46.67 68.10
C ASP A 557 -70.31 -47.57 67.56
N MET A 558 -70.23 -48.08 66.31
CA MET A 558 -71.19 -49.03 65.77
C MET A 558 -71.09 -50.40 66.44
N LYS A 559 -69.94 -50.88 66.85
CA LYS A 559 -69.72 -52.10 67.60
C LYS A 559 -70.31 -51.96 69.01
N SER A 560 -70.26 -50.77 69.63
CA SER A 560 -70.88 -50.49 70.92
C SER A 560 -72.43 -50.46 70.80
N GLN A 561 -73.01 -50.05 69.64
CA GLN A 561 -74.47 -50.01 69.42
C GLN A 561 -74.97 -51.34 68.90
N MET A 562 -74.17 -52.20 68.22
CA MET A 562 -74.59 -53.55 67.82
C MET A 562 -74.51 -54.62 68.89
N ALA A 563 -73.94 -54.31 70.05
CA ALA A 563 -73.98 -55.16 71.22
C ALA A 563 -75.38 -55.17 71.90
N GLN A 564 -76.29 -54.28 71.44
CA GLN A 564 -77.63 -54.16 72.04
C GLN A 564 -78.84 -54.59 71.14
N ALA A 565 -78.63 -55.06 69.91
CA ALA A 565 -79.72 -55.53 69.06
C ALA A 565 -79.35 -56.74 68.23
N GLY A 566 -80.04 -57.79 68.47
CA GLY A 566 -79.92 -59.19 67.89
C GLY A 566 -80.05 -59.33 66.40
N THR A 567 -79.47 -60.41 66.00
CA THR A 567 -79.50 -61.19 64.74
C THR A 567 -80.89 -61.31 64.02
N PRO A 568 -80.99 -61.89 62.78
CA PRO A 568 -80.20 -62.18 61.58
C PRO A 568 -81.01 -61.87 60.25
N PRO A 569 -80.92 -62.59 59.09
CA PRO A 569 -79.83 -63.09 58.27
C PRO A 569 -80.02 -62.75 56.74
N GLY A 570 -78.99 -63.08 55.98
CA GLY A 570 -79.14 -63.69 54.65
C GLY A 570 -79.14 -62.79 53.40
N VAL A 571 -78.32 -63.14 52.51
CA VAL A 571 -78.52 -63.49 51.08
C VAL A 571 -77.33 -63.00 50.23
N GLN A 572 -76.77 -63.96 49.59
CA GLN A 572 -75.93 -64.12 48.39
C GLN A 572 -76.05 -63.08 47.28
N GLY A 573 -74.94 -62.91 46.58
CA GLY A 573 -75.01 -62.81 45.11
C GLY A 573 -73.97 -61.96 44.40
N ALA A 574 -73.01 -62.61 43.78
CA ALA A 574 -72.52 -62.42 42.38
C ALA A 574 -71.99 -61.05 42.02
N GLY A 575 -70.74 -60.97 41.61
CA GLY A 575 -70.22 -61.33 40.31
C GLY A 575 -69.84 -60.15 39.48
N GLY A 576 -68.68 -60.15 38.94
CA GLY A 576 -68.46 -59.63 37.60
C GLY A 576 -67.33 -58.63 37.34
N GLN A 577 -66.23 -59.15 36.79
CA GLN A 577 -65.49 -58.58 35.67
C GLN A 577 -65.05 -57.13 35.75
N GLY A 578 -63.77 -56.73 35.73
CA GLY A 578 -62.80 -57.06 34.72
C GLY A 578 -62.87 -56.09 33.55
N PHE A 579 -62.02 -55.05 33.54
CA PHE A 579 -61.62 -54.44 32.26
C PHE A 579 -60.31 -53.70 32.42
N ASN A 580 -59.32 -54.17 31.67
CA ASN A 580 -58.11 -53.45 31.27
C ASN A 580 -58.38 -52.80 29.91
N PRO A 581 -57.92 -51.66 29.56
CA PRO A 581 -57.28 -51.57 28.28
C PRO A 581 -55.98 -50.79 28.29
N ALA A 582 -55.07 -51.37 27.60
CA ALA A 582 -53.87 -50.83 27.08
C ALA A 582 -54.12 -49.92 25.85
N ALA A 583 -53.02 -49.26 25.43
CA ALA A 583 -52.71 -48.66 24.13
C ALA A 583 -52.95 -47.14 24.02
N GLY A 584 -51.90 -46.34 23.86
CA GLY A 584 -51.33 -46.15 22.54
C GLY A 584 -51.75 -44.79 21.99
N GLY A 585 -50.89 -43.86 21.85
CA GLY A 585 -51.13 -42.60 21.12
C GLY A 585 -49.87 -41.85 20.87
N GLN A 586 -49.29 -41.99 19.68
CA GLN A 586 -48.18 -41.23 19.12
C GLN A 586 -48.54 -39.76 18.90
N PRO A 587 -47.55 -38.85 18.90
CA PRO A 587 -47.76 -37.42 18.61
C PRO A 587 -47.82 -37.13 17.10
N PRO A 588 -48.47 -36.04 16.69
CA PRO A 588 -48.65 -35.72 15.29
C PRO A 588 -47.49 -34.97 14.69
N THR A 589 -47.23 -35.30 13.46
CA THR A 589 -46.30 -34.78 12.49
C THR A 589 -46.53 -33.31 12.12
N ASN A 590 -45.40 -32.66 11.90
CA ASN A 590 -45.12 -31.37 11.32
C ASN A 590 -45.84 -31.13 9.97
N VAL A 591 -46.47 -29.98 9.83
CA VAL A 591 -47.07 -29.48 8.58
C VAL A 591 -46.15 -28.39 8.02
N GLN A 592 -45.60 -28.63 6.85
CA GLN A 592 -45.01 -27.61 5.98
C GLN A 592 -46.10 -26.80 5.28
N PRO A 593 -45.95 -25.48 5.10
CA PRO A 593 -46.76 -24.74 4.13
C PRO A 593 -46.06 -24.67 2.77
N GLY A 594 -46.89 -24.86 1.80
CA GLY A 594 -46.64 -25.11 0.40
C GLY A 594 -46.04 -23.96 -0.40
N ALA A 595 -45.42 -24.40 -1.48
CA ALA A 595 -45.00 -23.64 -2.62
C ALA A 595 -46.17 -23.16 -3.47
N THR A 596 -46.21 -21.90 -3.80
CA THR A 596 -47.00 -21.38 -4.91
C THR A 596 -46.11 -21.20 -6.14
N ARG A 597 -46.55 -21.82 -7.18
CA ARG A 597 -46.03 -21.87 -8.55
C ARG A 597 -46.92 -20.99 -9.40
N GLU A 598 -46.31 -20.04 -10.13
CA GLU A 598 -46.87 -19.37 -11.34
C GLU A 598 -45.68 -18.55 -11.89
N GLY A 599 -45.36 -18.45 -13.15
CA GLY A 599 -45.93 -18.96 -14.37
C GLY A 599 -44.92 -18.74 -15.47
N GLN A 600 -44.89 -19.65 -16.38
CA GLN A 600 -44.14 -19.59 -17.64
C GLN A 600 -44.64 -18.46 -18.53
N THR A 601 -43.71 -17.75 -19.23
CA THR A 601 -43.90 -17.50 -20.67
C THR A 601 -42.53 -17.33 -21.31
N GLY A 602 -42.25 -18.20 -22.24
CA GLY A 602 -41.12 -18.15 -23.12
C GLY A 602 -41.30 -17.13 -24.24
N ARG A 603 -40.15 -16.74 -24.80
CA ARG A 603 -40.01 -16.46 -26.22
C ARG A 603 -38.51 -16.53 -26.61
N SER A 604 -38.23 -17.52 -27.38
CA SER A 604 -37.10 -17.62 -28.27
C SER A 604 -37.22 -16.54 -29.37
N LEU A 605 -36.15 -15.86 -29.68
CA LEU A 605 -35.93 -15.28 -31.01
C LEU A 605 -34.47 -15.47 -31.38
N SER A 606 -34.29 -16.37 -32.33
CA SER A 606 -33.19 -16.48 -33.25
C SER A 606 -33.12 -15.25 -34.15
N GLY A 607 -31.95 -14.87 -34.60
CA GLY A 607 -31.82 -13.95 -35.70
C GLY A 607 -30.42 -13.35 -35.82
N GLU A 608 -29.65 -13.92 -36.70
CA GLU A 608 -28.52 -13.38 -37.45
C GLU A 608 -28.84 -11.99 -38.03
N GLU A 609 -27.77 -11.34 -38.45
CA GLU A 609 -27.59 -10.06 -39.18
C GLU A 609 -27.15 -8.91 -38.27
N ALA A 610 -26.10 -8.14 -38.57
CA ALA A 610 -25.38 -7.91 -39.81
C ALA A 610 -24.08 -7.15 -39.48
N LEU A 611 -23.07 -7.51 -40.22
CA LEU A 611 -21.91 -6.67 -40.56
C LEU A 611 -22.35 -5.39 -41.30
N ARG A 612 -22.01 -4.23 -40.71
CA ARG A 612 -21.50 -3.09 -41.50
C ARG A 612 -20.81 -2.07 -40.61
#